data_80b98faf165ef1f59da58873227de145
#
_entry.id   80b98faf165ef1f59da58873227de145
#
_cell.length_a   1.000
_cell.length_b   1.000
_cell.length_c   1.000
_cell.angle_alpha   90.00
_cell.angle_beta   90.00
_cell.angle_gamma   90.00
#
_symmetry.space_group_name_H-M   'P 1'
#
loop_
_entity.id
_entity.type
_entity.pdbx_description
1 polymer ?
#
loop_
_entity_poly.entity_id
_entity_poly.type
_entity_poly.pdbx_seq_one_letter_code
_entity_poly.pdbx_strand_id
1 'polypeptide(L)'
;GLHATRAPLSTRNIMNYVRSGFYNGTVFHRVIPGFMVQGGGLDANMNEKPVGPPVRNEARNGLLNSRGSLSLARTDDPHSATSQFFISVKDNPALDFGISRDGWGYAVFGEVLSGMEVVDQIVSVPTSTRGRHQNVPIKPVLITKVRIISEPPPLTPPAVTKAGAPATAKPSPRPPA
;
A
#
# COMPACT_ATOMS: atom_id res chain seq x y z
N GLY A 1 3.74 10.13 5.64
CA GLY A 1 3.34 9.36 6.84
C GLY A 1 2.88 7.97 6.47
N LEU A 2 3.04 6.98 7.35
CA LEU A 2 2.56 5.62 7.16
C LEU A 2 1.46 5.29 8.17
N HIS A 3 0.44 4.58 7.72
CA HIS A 3 -0.71 4.18 8.54
C HIS A 3 -0.52 2.78 9.15
N ALA A 4 0.50 2.60 9.99
CA ALA A 4 0.90 1.31 10.54
C ALA A 4 -0.20 0.57 11.31
N THR A 5 -1.12 1.29 11.94
CA THR A 5 -2.25 0.69 12.67
C THR A 5 -3.37 0.22 11.74
N ARG A 6 -3.65 0.96 10.66
CA ARG A 6 -4.76 0.67 9.74
C ARG A 6 -4.35 -0.20 8.54
N ALA A 7 -3.05 -0.21 8.20
CA ALA A 7 -2.48 -1.01 7.12
C ALA A 7 -1.15 -1.65 7.57
N PRO A 8 -1.17 -2.50 8.61
CA PRO A 8 0.04 -3.05 9.22
C PRO A 8 0.87 -3.92 8.27
N LEU A 9 0.24 -4.74 7.43
CA LEU A 9 0.93 -5.62 6.49
C LEU A 9 1.56 -4.80 5.36
N SER A 10 0.80 -3.90 4.77
CA SER A 10 1.26 -3.00 3.70
C SER A 10 2.39 -2.10 4.18
N THR A 11 2.26 -1.50 5.35
CA THR A 11 3.30 -0.66 5.95
C THR A 11 4.58 -1.44 6.20
N ARG A 12 4.49 -2.62 6.83
CA ARG A 12 5.66 -3.49 7.09
C ARG A 12 6.35 -3.88 5.79
N ASN A 13 5.58 -4.26 4.78
CA ASN A 13 6.10 -4.64 3.47
C ASN A 13 6.92 -3.50 2.84
N ILE A 14 6.36 -2.29 2.76
CA ILE A 14 7.05 -1.12 2.23
C ILE A 14 8.29 -0.78 3.06
N MET A 15 8.21 -0.80 4.39
CA MET A 15 9.35 -0.52 5.26
C MET A 15 10.49 -1.53 5.05
N ASN A 16 10.20 -2.81 4.81
CA ASN A 16 11.22 -3.82 4.50
C ASN A 16 11.96 -3.50 3.20
N TYR A 17 11.23 -3.09 2.14
CA TYR A 17 11.85 -2.62 0.89
C TYR A 17 12.68 -1.34 1.10
N VAL A 18 12.22 -0.42 1.95
CA VAL A 18 13.00 0.79 2.29
C VAL A 18 14.30 0.42 3.02
N ARG A 19 14.23 -0.46 4.03
CA ARG A 19 15.41 -0.89 4.82
C ARG A 19 16.45 -1.62 3.97
N SER A 20 16.01 -2.40 3.00
CA SER A 20 16.93 -3.09 2.06
C SER A 20 17.53 -2.18 1.00
N GLY A 21 17.13 -0.90 0.92
CA GLY A 21 17.54 0.02 -0.13
C GLY A 21 16.95 -0.31 -1.50
N PHE A 22 15.94 -1.17 -1.56
CA PHE A 22 15.33 -1.64 -2.81
C PHE A 22 14.89 -0.51 -3.73
N TYR A 23 14.29 0.55 -3.19
CA TYR A 23 13.76 1.66 -3.96
C TYR A 23 14.81 2.59 -4.57
N ASN A 24 16.05 2.54 -4.08
CA ASN A 24 17.11 3.39 -4.60
C ASN A 24 17.40 3.03 -6.06
N GLY A 25 17.32 4.02 -6.94
CA GLY A 25 17.51 3.85 -8.39
C GLY A 25 16.29 3.31 -9.14
N THR A 26 15.14 3.08 -8.47
CA THR A 26 13.89 2.81 -9.15
C THR A 26 13.29 4.09 -9.72
N VAL A 27 12.32 3.97 -10.63
CA VAL A 27 11.69 5.11 -11.31
C VAL A 27 10.19 5.15 -11.07
N PHE A 28 9.61 6.34 -11.22
CA PHE A 28 8.19 6.48 -11.50
C PHE A 28 7.97 6.15 -12.98
N HIS A 29 7.55 4.93 -13.25
CA HIS A 29 7.46 4.38 -14.63
C HIS A 29 6.10 4.58 -15.27
N ARG A 30 5.10 5.03 -14.53
CA ARG A 30 3.74 5.28 -15.03
C ARG A 30 3.18 6.53 -14.37
N VAL A 31 2.88 7.53 -15.19
CA VAL A 31 2.48 8.86 -14.76
C VAL A 31 1.28 9.30 -15.56
N ILE A 32 0.14 9.53 -14.91
CA ILE A 32 -1.11 9.91 -15.58
C ILE A 32 -1.66 11.19 -14.93
N PRO A 33 -1.64 12.34 -15.63
CA PRO A 33 -2.23 13.58 -15.16
C PRO A 33 -3.69 13.40 -14.74
N GLY A 34 -4.07 14.01 -13.63
CA GLY A 34 -5.43 13.89 -13.10
C GLY A 34 -5.77 12.51 -12.55
N PHE A 35 -4.75 11.66 -12.29
CA PHE A 35 -4.95 10.34 -11.72
C PHE A 35 -3.89 10.00 -10.66
N MET A 36 -2.69 9.55 -11.08
CA MET A 36 -1.67 9.11 -10.13
C MET A 36 -0.26 9.10 -10.74
N VAL A 37 0.75 8.97 -9.89
CA VAL A 37 2.12 8.61 -10.25
C VAL A 37 2.47 7.26 -9.61
N GLN A 38 2.97 6.31 -10.39
CA GLN A 38 3.27 4.95 -9.95
C GLN A 38 4.75 4.62 -10.15
N GLY A 39 5.34 3.99 -9.16
CA GLY A 39 6.74 3.59 -9.19
C GLY A 39 7.08 2.47 -8.22
N GLY A 40 8.39 2.27 -8.00
CA GLY A 40 8.89 1.35 -6.99
C GLY A 40 9.02 -0.11 -7.44
N GLY A 41 9.12 -0.37 -8.75
CA GLY A 41 9.29 -1.74 -9.25
C GLY A 41 10.32 -1.89 -10.36
N LEU A 42 10.59 -0.82 -11.12
CA LEU A 42 11.45 -0.84 -12.28
C LEU A 42 12.64 0.10 -12.10
N ASP A 43 13.78 -0.26 -12.69
CA ASP A 43 14.94 0.63 -12.82
C ASP A 43 14.78 1.60 -14.01
N ALA A 44 15.79 2.48 -14.22
CA ALA A 44 15.77 3.47 -15.30
C ALA A 44 15.79 2.85 -16.70
N ASN A 45 16.20 1.59 -16.85
CA ASN A 45 16.19 0.83 -18.08
C ASN A 45 14.87 0.05 -18.28
N MET A 46 13.91 0.21 -17.39
CA MET A 46 12.62 -0.50 -17.37
C MET A 46 12.73 -2.00 -17.08
N ASN A 47 13.82 -2.43 -16.43
CA ASN A 47 13.93 -3.77 -15.91
C ASN A 47 13.20 -3.90 -14.57
N GLU A 48 12.40 -4.94 -14.43
CA GLU A 48 11.77 -5.26 -13.16
C GLU A 48 12.81 -5.74 -12.14
N LYS A 49 12.78 -5.19 -10.94
CA LYS A 49 13.61 -5.67 -9.84
C LYS A 49 12.97 -6.89 -9.19
N PRO A 50 13.76 -7.90 -8.78
CA PRO A 50 13.23 -9.07 -8.09
C PRO A 50 12.55 -8.67 -6.78
N VAL A 51 11.35 -9.19 -6.54
CA VAL A 51 10.51 -8.86 -5.38
C VAL A 51 10.31 -10.06 -4.47
N GLY A 52 9.93 -9.79 -3.22
CA GLY A 52 9.52 -10.80 -2.25
C GLY A 52 8.07 -11.26 -2.44
N PRO A 53 7.54 -12.05 -1.49
CA PRO A 53 6.17 -12.55 -1.56
C PRO A 53 5.14 -11.42 -1.54
N PRO A 54 3.96 -11.63 -2.15
CA PRO A 54 2.90 -10.64 -2.18
C PRO A 54 2.26 -10.44 -0.80
N VAL A 55 1.59 -9.31 -0.65
CA VAL A 55 0.91 -8.89 0.57
C VAL A 55 -0.60 -8.99 0.40
N ARG A 56 -1.28 -9.52 1.44
CA ARG A 56 -2.74 -9.52 1.48
C ARG A 56 -3.28 -8.09 1.37
N ASN A 57 -4.33 -7.92 0.57
CA ASN A 57 -4.99 -6.63 0.40
C ASN A 57 -5.64 -6.15 1.70
N GLU A 58 -5.31 -4.93 2.11
CA GLU A 58 -5.85 -4.27 3.30
C GLU A 58 -6.75 -3.07 2.95
N ALA A 59 -7.28 -2.98 1.73
CA ALA A 59 -8.10 -1.83 1.32
C ALA A 59 -9.38 -1.67 2.13
N ARG A 60 -9.86 -2.73 2.82
CA ARG A 60 -10.98 -2.67 3.77
C ARG A 60 -10.59 -2.04 5.11
N ASN A 61 -9.70 -1.06 5.10
CA ASN A 61 -9.22 -0.39 6.31
C ASN A 61 -9.89 0.98 6.56
N GLY A 62 -10.85 1.36 5.71
CA GLY A 62 -11.56 2.63 5.79
C GLY A 62 -10.73 3.85 5.38
N LEU A 63 -9.55 3.66 4.78
CA LEU A 63 -8.78 4.73 4.16
C LEU A 63 -9.19 4.86 2.68
N LEU A 64 -9.24 6.10 2.19
CA LEU A 64 -9.66 6.41 0.83
C LEU A 64 -8.45 6.77 -0.03
N ASN A 65 -8.55 6.50 -1.33
CA ASN A 65 -7.57 6.89 -2.33
C ASN A 65 -7.72 8.38 -2.69
N SER A 66 -7.66 9.23 -1.67
CA SER A 66 -7.73 10.69 -1.82
C SER A 66 -6.42 11.27 -2.33
N ARG A 67 -6.44 12.54 -2.78
CA ARG A 67 -5.23 13.25 -3.17
C ARG A 67 -4.16 13.17 -2.08
N GLY A 68 -2.97 12.76 -2.46
CA GLY A 68 -1.82 12.57 -1.57
C GLY A 68 -1.75 11.21 -0.88
N SER A 69 -2.74 10.32 -1.05
CA SER A 69 -2.66 8.94 -0.52
C SER A 69 -1.59 8.12 -1.24
N LEU A 70 -0.91 7.25 -0.48
CA LEU A 70 0.00 6.23 -0.97
C LEU A 70 -0.71 4.88 -0.90
N SER A 71 -0.82 4.22 -2.05
CA SER A 71 -1.52 2.93 -2.16
C SER A 71 -0.65 1.88 -2.84
N LEU A 72 -0.84 0.61 -2.50
CA LEU A 72 -0.14 -0.49 -3.15
C LEU A 72 -0.71 -0.74 -4.54
N ALA A 73 0.16 -0.75 -5.55
CA ALA A 73 -0.18 -1.22 -6.88
C ALA A 73 -0.23 -2.76 -6.90
N ARG A 74 -1.11 -3.32 -7.71
CA ARG A 74 -1.36 -4.75 -7.83
C ARG A 74 -1.84 -5.14 -9.23
N THR A 75 -1.86 -6.41 -9.52
CA THR A 75 -2.51 -6.98 -10.71
C THR A 75 -4.03 -7.13 -10.47
N ASP A 76 -4.72 -7.86 -11.35
CA ASP A 76 -6.13 -8.22 -11.16
C ASP A 76 -6.36 -9.12 -9.95
N ASP A 77 -5.34 -9.87 -9.49
CA ASP A 77 -5.39 -10.56 -8.21
C ASP A 77 -5.31 -9.52 -7.08
N PRO A 78 -6.34 -9.41 -6.23
CA PRO A 78 -6.37 -8.43 -5.15
C PRO A 78 -5.24 -8.60 -4.13
N HIS A 79 -4.64 -9.80 -4.04
CA HIS A 79 -3.57 -10.15 -3.08
C HIS A 79 -2.19 -10.25 -3.73
N SER A 80 -1.96 -9.59 -4.86
CA SER A 80 -0.73 -9.66 -5.65
C SER A 80 0.26 -8.52 -5.42
N ALA A 81 -0.05 -7.54 -4.55
CA ALA A 81 0.82 -6.38 -4.32
C ALA A 81 2.18 -6.79 -3.74
N THR A 82 3.25 -6.21 -4.26
CA THR A 82 4.63 -6.41 -3.78
C THR A 82 5.30 -5.08 -3.44
N SER A 83 6.19 -4.57 -4.28
CA SER A 83 6.97 -3.35 -4.02
C SER A 83 6.36 -2.09 -4.63
N GLN A 84 5.57 -2.22 -5.69
CA GLN A 84 5.07 -1.06 -6.42
C GLN A 84 3.96 -0.33 -5.66
N PHE A 85 4.03 0.99 -5.72
CA PHE A 85 3.05 1.88 -5.10
C PHE A 85 2.69 3.02 -6.04
N PHE A 86 1.60 3.70 -5.76
CA PHE A 86 1.24 4.93 -6.43
C PHE A 86 0.82 6.02 -5.45
N ILE A 87 0.95 7.26 -5.89
CA ILE A 87 0.50 8.45 -5.17
C ILE A 87 -0.64 9.06 -5.97
N SER A 88 -1.81 9.21 -5.35
CA SER A 88 -2.97 9.83 -5.97
C SER A 88 -2.77 11.34 -6.09
N VAL A 89 -2.96 11.91 -7.28
CA VAL A 89 -2.84 13.37 -7.49
C VAL A 89 -4.18 14.09 -7.42
N LYS A 90 -5.25 13.33 -7.30
CA LYS A 90 -6.61 13.78 -6.97
C LYS A 90 -7.33 12.69 -6.19
N ASP A 91 -8.56 12.95 -5.78
CA ASP A 91 -9.42 11.93 -5.19
C ASP A 91 -9.84 10.91 -6.25
N ASN A 92 -9.59 9.63 -5.99
CA ASN A 92 -9.84 8.51 -6.89
C ASN A 92 -10.80 7.48 -6.26
N PRO A 93 -12.07 7.82 -6.03
CA PRO A 93 -13.01 6.93 -5.33
C PRO A 93 -13.23 5.60 -6.05
N ALA A 94 -13.01 5.55 -7.37
CA ALA A 94 -13.05 4.30 -8.14
C ALA A 94 -11.96 3.28 -7.77
N LEU A 95 -10.99 3.66 -6.93
CA LEU A 95 -9.96 2.77 -6.38
C LEU A 95 -10.28 2.30 -4.96
N ASP A 96 -11.35 2.78 -4.35
CA ASP A 96 -11.69 2.47 -2.97
C ASP A 96 -12.36 1.10 -2.82
N PHE A 97 -12.20 0.49 -1.63
CA PHE A 97 -12.86 -0.76 -1.29
C PHE A 97 -14.38 -0.64 -1.44
N GLY A 98 -15.00 -1.61 -2.09
CA GLY A 98 -16.43 -1.65 -2.33
C GLY A 98 -16.92 -0.79 -3.51
N ILE A 99 -16.09 0.13 -4.03
CA ILE A 99 -16.42 1.01 -5.18
C ILE A 99 -15.60 0.60 -6.42
N SER A 100 -14.40 0.09 -6.23
CA SER A 100 -13.55 -0.35 -7.34
C SER A 100 -14.25 -1.43 -8.20
N ARG A 101 -13.82 -1.54 -9.46
CA ARG A 101 -14.41 -2.47 -10.45
C ARG A 101 -14.51 -3.91 -9.95
N ASP A 102 -13.52 -4.36 -9.19
CA ASP A 102 -13.46 -5.72 -8.63
C ASP A 102 -14.00 -5.80 -7.19
N GLY A 103 -14.46 -4.69 -6.61
CA GLY A 103 -14.94 -4.58 -5.24
C GLY A 103 -13.85 -4.61 -4.16
N TRP A 104 -12.61 -4.99 -4.50
CA TRP A 104 -11.50 -5.11 -3.53
C TRP A 104 -10.80 -3.80 -3.25
N GLY A 105 -10.67 -2.93 -4.24
CA GLY A 105 -9.95 -1.66 -4.13
C GLY A 105 -8.44 -1.83 -3.99
N TYR A 106 -7.78 -0.69 -3.73
CA TYR A 106 -6.34 -0.55 -3.58
C TYR A 106 -6.02 -0.10 -2.16
N ALA A 107 -5.14 -0.83 -1.48
CA ALA A 107 -4.83 -0.61 -0.08
C ALA A 107 -4.02 0.68 0.12
N VAL A 108 -4.65 1.68 0.71
CA VAL A 108 -3.96 2.88 1.20
C VAL A 108 -3.18 2.51 2.44
N PHE A 109 -1.88 2.81 2.44
CA PHE A 109 -0.97 2.53 3.56
C PHE A 109 -0.26 3.76 4.10
N GLY A 110 -0.43 4.90 3.47
CA GLY A 110 0.23 6.14 3.87
C GLY A 110 -0.31 7.37 3.14
N GLU A 111 0.29 8.50 3.45
CA GLU A 111 -0.04 9.79 2.85
C GLU A 111 1.19 10.68 2.72
N VAL A 112 1.17 11.60 1.78
CA VAL A 112 2.15 12.66 1.61
C VAL A 112 1.89 13.75 2.64
N LEU A 113 2.80 13.93 3.60
CA LEU A 113 2.69 14.97 4.62
C LEU A 113 3.22 16.33 4.14
N SER A 114 4.18 16.32 3.20
CA SER A 114 4.76 17.51 2.56
C SER A 114 5.36 17.12 1.22
N GLY A 115 5.52 18.07 0.30
CA GLY A 115 6.11 17.84 -1.01
C GLY A 115 5.11 17.41 -2.09
N MET A 116 3.79 17.65 -1.93
CA MET A 116 2.82 17.38 -2.99
C MET A 116 3.09 18.19 -4.26
N GLU A 117 3.70 19.39 -4.13
CA GLU A 117 4.16 20.20 -5.27
C GLU A 117 5.19 19.46 -6.14
N VAL A 118 6.03 18.61 -5.53
CA VAL A 118 6.97 17.76 -6.27
C VAL A 118 6.23 16.65 -7.01
N VAL A 119 5.23 16.04 -6.39
CA VAL A 119 4.36 15.03 -7.03
C VAL A 119 3.62 15.65 -8.22
N ASP A 120 3.12 16.87 -8.07
CA ASP A 120 2.47 17.61 -9.16
C ASP A 120 3.42 17.93 -10.33
N GLN A 121 4.69 18.21 -10.03
CA GLN A 121 5.73 18.33 -11.07
C GLN A 121 5.99 17.00 -11.77
N ILE A 122 6.07 15.90 -11.04
CA ILE A 122 6.27 14.56 -11.61
C ILE A 122 5.11 14.20 -12.53
N VAL A 123 3.87 14.46 -12.14
CA VAL A 123 2.69 14.10 -12.95
C VAL A 123 2.60 14.92 -14.24
N SER A 124 3.29 16.04 -14.31
CA SER A 124 3.25 16.98 -15.46
C SER A 124 4.33 16.72 -16.50
N VAL A 125 5.25 15.76 -16.28
CA VAL A 125 6.34 15.49 -17.25
C VAL A 125 5.81 14.86 -18.54
N PRO A 126 6.45 15.09 -19.68
CA PRO A 126 6.11 14.41 -20.94
C PRO A 126 6.30 12.90 -20.82
N THR A 127 5.35 12.14 -21.35
CA THR A 127 5.34 10.69 -21.33
C THR A 127 5.30 10.09 -22.72
N SER A 128 5.69 8.82 -22.83
CA SER A 128 5.63 8.04 -24.07
C SER A 128 5.38 6.56 -23.73
N THR A 129 5.23 5.74 -24.76
CA THR A 129 5.20 4.28 -24.63
C THR A 129 6.62 3.74 -24.75
N ARG A 130 7.01 2.86 -23.83
CA ARG A 130 8.30 2.12 -23.87
C ARG A 130 8.00 0.62 -23.73
N GLY A 131 8.17 -0.12 -24.84
CA GLY A 131 7.81 -1.53 -24.90
C GLY A 131 6.33 -1.75 -24.56
N ARG A 132 6.07 -2.57 -23.54
CA ARG A 132 4.71 -2.84 -23.04
C ARG A 132 4.17 -1.78 -22.07
N HIS A 133 5.00 -0.83 -21.67
CA HIS A 133 4.63 0.18 -20.67
C HIS A 133 4.17 1.47 -21.36
N GLN A 134 3.00 1.94 -20.95
CA GLN A 134 2.40 3.21 -21.38
C GLN A 134 2.58 4.28 -20.33
N ASN A 135 2.49 5.55 -20.72
CA ASN A 135 2.58 6.71 -19.83
C ASN A 135 3.90 6.75 -19.04
N VAL A 136 4.99 6.34 -19.69
CA VAL A 136 6.34 6.35 -19.12
C VAL A 136 6.96 7.73 -19.30
N PRO A 137 7.48 8.38 -18.26
CA PRO A 137 8.23 9.63 -18.40
C PRO A 137 9.37 9.48 -19.43
N ILE A 138 9.45 10.40 -20.41
CA ILE A 138 10.50 10.37 -21.47
C ILE A 138 11.87 10.47 -20.84
N LYS A 139 12.04 11.39 -19.87
CA LYS A 139 13.22 11.45 -19.02
C LYS A 139 12.90 10.70 -17.73
N PRO A 140 13.69 9.68 -17.34
CA PRO A 140 13.44 8.91 -16.13
C PRO A 140 13.34 9.80 -14.89
N VAL A 141 12.28 9.62 -14.10
CA VAL A 141 12.12 10.26 -12.80
C VAL A 141 12.58 9.26 -11.74
N LEU A 142 13.79 9.49 -11.24
CA LEU A 142 14.47 8.57 -10.33
C LEU A 142 14.07 8.79 -8.87
N ILE A 143 13.84 7.71 -8.16
CA ILE A 143 13.85 7.65 -6.70
C ILE A 143 15.30 7.41 -6.29
N THR A 144 16.01 8.46 -5.91
CA THR A 144 17.45 8.38 -5.62
C THR A 144 17.70 7.71 -4.27
N LYS A 145 16.85 8.00 -3.27
CA LYS A 145 16.97 7.44 -1.91
C LYS A 145 15.63 7.50 -1.18
N VAL A 146 15.32 6.42 -0.47
CA VAL A 146 14.21 6.37 0.50
C VAL A 146 14.77 5.96 1.86
N ARG A 147 14.33 6.62 2.92
CA ARG A 147 14.75 6.32 4.30
C ARG A 147 13.58 6.44 5.27
N ILE A 148 13.61 5.67 6.32
CA ILE A 148 12.71 5.80 7.46
C ILE A 148 13.30 6.86 8.40
N ILE A 149 12.52 7.89 8.73
CA ILE A 149 12.95 8.96 9.63
C ILE A 149 12.41 8.79 11.06
N SER A 150 11.33 8.02 11.23
CA SER A 150 10.84 7.58 12.53
C SER A 150 10.18 6.22 12.39
N GLU A 151 10.40 5.33 13.35
CA GLU A 151 9.75 4.02 13.37
C GLU A 151 8.32 4.15 13.90
N PRO A 152 7.35 3.40 13.33
CA PRO A 152 6.02 3.32 13.92
C PRO A 152 6.11 2.65 15.29
N PRO A 153 5.18 2.93 16.21
CA PRO A 153 5.12 2.22 17.47
C PRO A 153 5.00 0.70 17.22
N PRO A 154 5.60 -0.14 18.08
CA PRO A 154 5.48 -1.59 17.95
C PRO A 154 3.99 -1.97 17.96
N LEU A 155 3.61 -2.86 17.03
CA LEU A 155 2.26 -3.42 17.02
C LEU A 155 2.07 -4.18 18.34
N THR A 156 1.26 -3.64 19.24
CA THR A 156 0.85 -4.36 20.44
C THR A 156 0.02 -5.56 19.98
N PRO A 157 0.41 -6.81 20.32
CA PRO A 157 -0.46 -7.95 20.03
C PRO A 157 -1.82 -7.69 20.65
N PRO A 158 -2.94 -8.08 20.01
CA PRO A 158 -4.23 -7.99 20.65
C PRO A 158 -4.15 -8.69 22.01
N ALA A 159 -4.59 -8.01 23.06
CA ALA A 159 -4.64 -8.59 24.41
C ALA A 159 -5.38 -9.91 24.30
N VAL A 160 -4.69 -11.01 24.63
CA VAL A 160 -5.31 -12.33 24.73
C VAL A 160 -6.25 -12.24 25.93
N THR A 161 -7.52 -11.96 25.66
CA THR A 161 -8.56 -12.10 26.66
C THR A 161 -8.57 -13.58 27.05
N LYS A 162 -8.05 -13.90 28.24
CA LYS A 162 -8.22 -15.23 28.81
C LYS A 162 -9.72 -15.52 28.81
N ALA A 163 -10.14 -16.45 27.96
CA ALA A 163 -11.49 -17.00 28.03
C ALA A 163 -11.72 -17.47 29.46
N GLY A 164 -12.71 -16.89 30.11
CA GLY A 164 -13.11 -17.30 31.46
C GLY A 164 -13.40 -18.80 31.48
N ALA A 165 -12.88 -19.47 32.48
CA ALA A 165 -13.14 -20.89 32.72
C ALA A 165 -14.66 -21.15 32.72
N PRO A 166 -15.12 -22.28 32.13
CA PRO A 166 -16.53 -22.62 32.14
C PRO A 166 -17.00 -22.82 33.58
N ALA A 167 -18.04 -22.12 33.94
CA ALA A 167 -18.73 -22.29 35.24
C ALA A 167 -19.18 -23.74 35.36
N THR A 168 -18.74 -24.43 36.41
CA THR A 168 -19.19 -25.78 36.78
C THR A 168 -20.68 -25.74 37.03
N ALA A 169 -21.45 -26.45 36.22
CA ALA A 169 -22.87 -26.65 36.40
C ALA A 169 -23.13 -27.48 37.69
N LYS A 170 -23.90 -26.92 38.63
CA LYS A 170 -24.41 -27.66 39.78
C LYS A 170 -25.36 -28.77 39.30
N PRO A 171 -25.28 -29.99 39.87
CA PRO A 171 -26.22 -31.05 39.55
C PRO A 171 -27.61 -30.73 40.07
N SER A 172 -28.60 -30.93 39.24
CA SER A 172 -30.03 -30.78 39.54
C SER A 172 -30.49 -31.89 40.48
N PRO A 173 -31.35 -31.65 41.50
CA PRO A 173 -31.87 -32.70 42.37
C PRO A 173 -32.87 -33.58 41.66
N ARG A 174 -32.78 -34.91 41.93
CA ARG A 174 -33.66 -35.97 41.45
C ARG A 174 -35.06 -35.84 42.09
N PRO A 175 -36.18 -36.04 41.38
CA PRO A 175 -37.48 -36.06 41.96
C PRO A 175 -37.74 -37.33 42.80
N PRO A 176 -38.58 -37.29 43.86
CA PRO A 176 -38.88 -38.45 44.69
C PRO A 176 -39.83 -39.43 43.99
N ALA A 177 -39.75 -40.70 44.44
CA ALA A 177 -40.47 -41.88 43.96
C ALA A 177 -41.98 -41.77 44.06
#